data_e26b7d92718718b243b5aace39390326
#
_entry.id   e26b7d92718718b243b5aace39390326
#
_cell.length_a   1.000
_cell.length_b   1.000
_cell.length_c   1.000
_cell.angle_alpha   90.00
_cell.angle_beta   90.00
_cell.angle_gamma   90.00
#
_symmetry.space_group_name_H-M   'P 1'
#
loop_
_entity.id
_entity.type
_entity.pdbx_description
1 polymer ?
#
loop_
_entity_poly.entity_id
_entity_poly.type
_entity_poly.pdbx_seq_one_letter_code
_entity_poly.pdbx_strand_id
1 'polypeptide(L)'
;MNKVENLILKNLLLDEVFVRKSLPFIRAEYFADPLERNLFEVIHKYFTQYNAIPTKEALEIEVGQLDNISDEQHKNIINIIRDIDEEKSEPDWIVDVTEKWCQDRALYIALMSSIKIAEGNDEQRAAGSIPSILSDALAVSFDNHIGHDYLEDYEERYEFYHRTEDKIPFDLEFFNKITKGGLPNKTLNIALAGTGVGKSLFMLSLIHI
;
A
#
# COMPACT_ATOMS: atom_id res chain seq x y z
N MET A 1 24.72 -10.99 -0.98
CA MET A 1 23.79 -10.23 -0.12
C MET A 1 23.41 -8.92 -0.83
N ASN A 2 22.13 -8.69 -0.99
CA ASN A 2 21.64 -7.41 -1.53
C ASN A 2 21.75 -6.36 -0.42
N LYS A 3 22.45 -5.23 -0.68
CA LYS A 3 22.69 -4.20 0.33
C LYS A 3 21.39 -3.64 0.93
N VAL A 4 20.31 -3.63 0.13
CA VAL A 4 19.00 -3.10 0.56
C VAL A 4 18.31 -4.06 1.53
N GLU A 5 18.30 -5.38 1.24
CA GLU A 5 17.69 -6.40 2.10
C GLU A 5 18.34 -6.43 3.49
N ASN A 6 19.66 -6.36 3.52
CA ASN A 6 20.41 -6.30 4.79
C ASN A 6 20.10 -5.00 5.58
N LEU A 7 19.98 -3.87 4.87
CA LEU A 7 19.64 -2.59 5.49
C LEU A 7 18.24 -2.61 6.08
N ILE A 8 17.28 -3.24 5.41
CA ILE A 8 15.90 -3.41 5.90
C ILE A 8 15.91 -4.25 7.17
N LEU A 9 16.55 -5.43 7.14
CA LEU A 9 16.66 -6.31 8.31
C LEU A 9 17.31 -5.61 9.51
N LYS A 10 18.37 -4.84 9.27
CA LYS A 10 19.04 -4.02 10.28
C LYS A 10 18.06 -3.05 10.94
N ASN A 11 17.33 -2.25 10.14
CA ASN A 11 16.40 -1.26 10.69
C ASN A 11 15.17 -1.89 11.35
N LEU A 12 14.74 -3.08 10.94
CA LEU A 12 13.71 -3.86 11.64
C LEU A 12 14.14 -4.27 13.07
N LEU A 13 15.45 -4.30 13.35
CA LEU A 13 15.99 -4.63 14.67
C LEU A 13 16.33 -3.40 15.53
N LEU A 14 16.43 -2.21 14.92
CA LEU A 14 16.94 -1.03 15.60
C LEU A 14 15.88 0.07 15.78
N ASP A 15 14.85 0.11 14.95
CA ASP A 15 13.90 1.22 14.91
C ASP A 15 12.44 0.75 14.98
N GLU A 16 11.81 0.98 16.13
CA GLU A 16 10.41 0.60 16.37
C GLU A 16 9.43 1.38 15.48
N VAL A 17 9.71 2.63 15.17
CA VAL A 17 8.86 3.46 14.30
C VAL A 17 8.89 2.89 12.89
N PHE A 18 10.09 2.55 12.39
CA PHE A 18 10.26 1.91 11.10
C PHE A 18 9.52 0.56 11.04
N VAL A 19 9.66 -0.28 12.08
CA VAL A 19 8.97 -1.58 12.15
C VAL A 19 7.46 -1.39 12.03
N ARG A 20 6.88 -0.50 12.83
CA ARG A 20 5.43 -0.25 12.82
C ARG A 20 4.91 0.27 11.49
N LYS A 21 5.69 1.09 10.79
CA LYS A 21 5.34 1.63 9.47
C LYS A 21 5.50 0.61 8.35
N SER A 22 6.56 -0.20 8.36
CA SER A 22 6.99 -0.98 7.20
C SER A 22 6.64 -2.47 7.29
N LEU A 23 6.65 -3.07 8.49
CA LEU A 23 6.45 -4.51 8.69
C LEU A 23 5.15 -5.07 8.08
N PRO A 24 3.99 -4.36 8.12
CA PRO A 24 2.76 -4.86 7.53
C PRO A 24 2.81 -5.07 6.00
N PHE A 25 3.74 -4.40 5.33
CA PHE A 25 3.86 -4.42 3.86
C PHE A 25 4.99 -5.31 3.37
N ILE A 26 5.92 -5.67 4.24
CA ILE A 26 7.04 -6.57 3.90
C ILE A 26 6.55 -8.02 3.98
N ARG A 27 6.86 -8.79 2.94
CA ARG A 27 6.58 -10.23 2.90
C ARG A 27 7.87 -11.01 2.84
N ALA A 28 7.88 -12.19 3.48
CA ALA A 28 9.05 -13.08 3.49
C ALA A 28 9.51 -13.46 2.07
N GLU A 29 8.57 -13.64 1.14
CA GLU A 29 8.84 -13.97 -0.27
C GLU A 29 9.58 -12.86 -1.04
N TYR A 30 9.64 -11.64 -0.52
CA TYR A 30 10.38 -10.53 -1.14
C TYR A 30 11.90 -10.71 -0.98
N PHE A 31 12.36 -11.39 0.06
CA PHE A 31 13.77 -11.70 0.26
C PHE A 31 14.22 -12.78 -0.70
N ALA A 32 15.31 -12.51 -1.45
CA ALA A 32 15.85 -13.45 -2.41
C ALA A 32 16.64 -14.57 -1.73
N ASP A 33 17.38 -14.24 -0.66
CA ASP A 33 18.20 -15.18 0.11
C ASP A 33 17.31 -15.92 1.13
N PRO A 34 17.32 -17.26 1.14
CA PRO A 34 16.61 -18.05 2.13
C PRO A 34 16.98 -17.75 3.59
N LEU A 35 18.22 -17.36 3.86
CA LEU A 35 18.69 -17.03 5.21
C LEU A 35 18.08 -15.72 5.70
N GLU A 36 18.06 -14.71 4.84
CA GLU A 36 17.44 -13.42 5.12
C GLU A 36 15.91 -13.56 5.28
N ARG A 37 15.29 -14.43 4.47
CA ARG A 37 13.87 -14.78 4.58
C ARG A 37 13.55 -15.41 5.93
N ASN A 38 14.30 -16.41 6.36
CA ASN A 38 14.11 -17.08 7.64
C ASN A 38 14.29 -16.08 8.81
N LEU A 39 15.32 -15.23 8.73
CA LEU A 39 15.54 -14.19 9.75
C LEU A 39 14.37 -13.20 9.81
N PHE A 40 13.86 -12.76 8.66
CA PHE A 40 12.67 -11.89 8.61
C PHE A 40 11.45 -12.59 9.23
N GLU A 41 11.18 -13.85 8.93
CA GLU A 41 10.07 -14.61 9.50
C GLU A 41 10.14 -14.68 11.03
N VAL A 42 11.34 -14.87 11.59
CA VAL A 42 11.54 -14.87 13.04
C VAL A 42 11.25 -13.48 13.63
N ILE A 43 11.76 -12.42 13.02
CA ILE A 43 11.51 -11.03 13.45
C ILE A 43 10.00 -10.72 13.40
N HIS A 44 9.35 -11.06 12.30
CA HIS A 44 7.92 -10.83 12.08
C HIS A 44 7.07 -11.59 13.12
N LYS A 45 7.37 -12.87 13.35
CA LYS A 45 6.69 -13.71 14.35
C LYS A 45 6.84 -13.11 15.75
N TYR A 46 8.06 -12.74 16.13
CA TYR A 46 8.36 -12.15 17.43
C TYR A 46 7.60 -10.84 17.64
N PHE A 47 7.65 -9.93 16.66
CA PHE A 47 6.95 -8.65 16.74
C PHE A 47 5.43 -8.83 16.83
N THR A 48 4.87 -9.76 16.05
CA THR A 48 3.43 -10.06 16.10
C THR A 48 2.99 -10.61 17.46
N GLN A 49 3.85 -11.41 18.09
CA GLN A 49 3.54 -12.04 19.37
C GLN A 49 3.72 -11.09 20.57
N TYR A 50 4.80 -10.30 20.56
CA TYR A 50 5.19 -9.49 21.73
C TYR A 50 5.01 -7.99 21.53
N ASN A 51 4.65 -7.55 20.32
CA ASN A 51 4.52 -6.14 19.92
C ASN A 51 5.75 -5.29 20.28
N ALA A 52 6.93 -5.89 20.20
CA ALA A 52 8.23 -5.30 20.55
C ALA A 52 9.32 -5.83 19.61
N ILE A 53 10.36 -5.04 19.41
CA ILE A 53 11.54 -5.47 18.64
C ILE A 53 12.33 -6.49 19.45
N PRO A 54 12.72 -7.63 18.83
CA PRO A 54 13.59 -8.62 19.50
C PRO A 54 15.00 -8.07 19.72
N THR A 55 15.62 -8.42 20.87
CA THR A 55 17.04 -8.21 21.06
C THR A 55 17.84 -9.25 20.26
N LYS A 56 19.14 -8.99 20.03
CA LYS A 56 20.02 -9.95 19.33
C LYS A 56 20.02 -11.32 20.01
N GLU A 57 20.07 -11.33 21.35
CA GLU A 57 20.04 -12.55 22.16
C GLU A 57 18.70 -13.30 22.03
N ALA A 58 17.59 -12.58 22.01
CA ALA A 58 16.27 -13.17 21.81
C ALA A 58 16.17 -13.81 20.41
N LEU A 59 16.70 -13.14 19.38
CA LEU A 59 16.75 -13.72 18.04
C LEU A 59 17.62 -14.96 17.95
N GLU A 60 18.79 -14.97 18.58
CA GLU A 60 19.66 -16.17 18.60
C GLU A 60 18.93 -17.37 19.22
N ILE A 61 18.10 -17.14 20.26
CA ILE A 61 17.29 -18.19 20.88
C ILE A 61 16.16 -18.64 19.96
N GLU A 62 15.42 -17.71 19.36
CA GLU A 62 14.29 -18.04 18.45
C GLU A 62 14.76 -18.75 17.19
N VAL A 63 15.89 -18.32 16.61
CA VAL A 63 16.52 -19.01 15.47
C VAL A 63 16.96 -20.42 15.84
N GLY A 64 17.43 -20.62 17.10
CA GLY A 64 17.80 -21.95 17.63
C GLY A 64 16.64 -22.93 17.75
N GLN A 65 15.38 -22.45 17.74
CA GLN A 65 14.17 -23.28 17.80
C GLN A 65 13.60 -23.63 16.41
N LEU A 66 14.26 -23.21 15.33
CA LEU A 66 13.80 -23.53 13.97
C LEU A 66 14.23 -24.97 13.60
N ASP A 67 13.25 -25.87 13.50
CA ASP A 67 13.48 -27.29 13.18
C ASP A 67 13.86 -27.55 11.70
N ASN A 68 13.66 -26.56 10.80
CA ASN A 68 13.75 -26.75 9.34
C ASN A 68 15.02 -26.15 8.72
N ILE A 69 16.03 -25.82 9.51
CA ILE A 69 17.31 -25.26 9.03
C ILE A 69 18.47 -26.16 9.37
N SER A 70 19.48 -26.23 8.47
CA SER A 70 20.73 -26.98 8.74
C SER A 70 21.60 -26.22 9.75
N ASP A 71 22.52 -26.97 10.42
CA ASP A 71 23.49 -26.38 11.36
C ASP A 71 24.34 -25.28 10.71
N GLU A 72 24.62 -25.40 9.43
CA GLU A 72 25.36 -24.40 8.65
C GLU A 72 24.53 -23.15 8.43
N GLN A 73 23.26 -23.29 8.05
CA GLN A 73 22.33 -22.16 7.90
C GLN A 73 22.11 -21.44 9.23
N HIS A 74 21.97 -22.19 10.32
CA HIS A 74 21.85 -21.63 11.65
C HIS A 74 23.06 -20.75 12.01
N LYS A 75 24.28 -21.24 11.81
CA LYS A 75 25.51 -20.46 12.04
C LYS A 75 25.56 -19.20 11.18
N ASN A 76 25.16 -19.31 9.92
CA ASN A 76 25.16 -18.16 9.00
C ASN A 76 24.14 -17.08 9.42
N ILE A 77 22.94 -17.46 9.86
CA ILE A 77 21.94 -16.50 10.39
C ILE A 77 22.46 -15.81 11.66
N ILE A 78 23.09 -16.55 12.57
CA ILE A 78 23.70 -15.98 13.77
C ILE A 78 24.81 -14.98 13.40
N ASN A 79 25.63 -15.29 12.41
CA ASN A 79 26.65 -14.36 11.94
C ASN A 79 26.01 -13.07 11.36
N ILE A 80 24.95 -13.20 10.59
CA ILE A 80 24.20 -12.03 10.09
C ILE A 80 23.70 -11.16 11.25
N ILE A 81 23.10 -11.76 12.29
CA ILE A 81 22.59 -11.04 13.47
C ILE A 81 23.72 -10.30 14.18
N ARG A 82 24.90 -10.93 14.35
CA ARG A 82 26.04 -10.33 15.03
C ARG A 82 26.70 -9.21 14.24
N ASP A 83 26.76 -9.37 12.91
CA ASP A 83 27.35 -8.39 12.00
C ASP A 83 26.49 -7.12 11.82
N ILE A 84 25.24 -7.13 12.30
CA ILE A 84 24.39 -5.95 12.29
C ILE A 84 24.98 -4.89 13.24
N ASP A 85 25.45 -3.78 12.66
CA ASP A 85 25.90 -2.63 13.42
C ASP A 85 24.71 -1.88 14.05
N GLU A 86 24.95 -1.06 15.07
CA GLU A 86 23.92 -0.35 15.82
C GLU A 86 23.60 1.05 15.23
N GLU A 87 24.16 1.37 14.07
CA GLU A 87 23.95 2.66 13.42
C GLU A 87 22.58 2.68 12.73
N LYS A 88 21.68 3.56 13.15
CA LYS A 88 20.35 3.73 12.53
C LYS A 88 20.45 4.51 11.23
N SER A 89 19.62 4.13 10.27
CA SER A 89 19.41 4.91 9.05
C SER A 89 18.51 6.10 9.31
N GLU A 90 18.50 7.06 8.41
CA GLU A 90 17.58 8.19 8.46
C GLU A 90 16.14 7.67 8.25
N PRO A 91 15.20 8.01 9.17
CA PRO A 91 13.90 7.32 9.24
C PRO A 91 13.04 7.44 7.97
N ASP A 92 12.91 8.63 7.41
CA ASP A 92 12.04 8.82 6.24
C ASP A 92 12.67 8.19 4.99
N TRP A 93 13.98 8.37 4.82
CA TRP A 93 14.70 7.76 3.70
C TRP A 93 14.62 6.23 3.68
N ILE A 94 14.75 5.57 4.84
CA ILE A 94 14.68 4.10 4.90
C ILE A 94 13.27 3.57 4.62
N VAL A 95 12.22 4.30 4.99
CA VAL A 95 10.84 3.97 4.66
C VAL A 95 10.64 4.04 3.14
N ASP A 96 11.05 5.13 2.48
CA ASP A 96 10.92 5.31 1.03
C ASP A 96 11.69 4.22 0.25
N VAL A 97 12.92 3.92 0.67
CA VAL A 97 13.75 2.85 0.05
C VAL A 97 13.09 1.49 0.21
N THR A 98 12.50 1.22 1.39
CA THR A 98 11.83 -0.05 1.67
C THR A 98 10.54 -0.18 0.87
N GLU A 99 9.75 0.87 0.76
CA GLU A 99 8.53 0.89 -0.06
C GLU A 99 8.87 0.56 -1.52
N LYS A 100 9.82 1.29 -2.09
CA LYS A 100 10.27 1.04 -3.46
C LYS A 100 10.77 -0.39 -3.66
N TRP A 101 11.55 -0.91 -2.71
CA TRP A 101 12.01 -2.30 -2.77
C TRP A 101 10.85 -3.29 -2.71
N CYS A 102 9.83 -3.07 -1.85
CA CYS A 102 8.63 -3.90 -1.79
C CYS A 102 7.86 -3.88 -3.12
N GLN A 103 7.69 -2.70 -3.73
CA GLN A 103 7.04 -2.56 -5.04
C GLN A 103 7.79 -3.33 -6.14
N ASP A 104 9.10 -3.16 -6.22
CA ASP A 104 9.96 -3.84 -7.21
C ASP A 104 9.91 -5.37 -7.01
N ARG A 105 9.92 -5.85 -5.78
CA ARG A 105 9.87 -7.28 -5.47
C ARG A 105 8.48 -7.87 -5.73
N ALA A 106 7.42 -7.18 -5.34
CA ALA A 106 6.05 -7.59 -5.63
C ALA A 106 5.82 -7.73 -7.13
N LEU A 107 6.24 -6.72 -7.90
CA LEU A 107 6.13 -6.75 -9.36
C LEU A 107 6.95 -7.88 -9.98
N TYR A 108 8.17 -8.10 -9.53
CA TYR A 108 9.02 -9.20 -10.00
C TYR A 108 8.35 -10.56 -9.77
N ILE A 109 7.84 -10.81 -8.57
CA ILE A 109 7.18 -12.07 -8.21
C ILE A 109 5.89 -12.25 -9.02
N ALA A 110 5.11 -11.19 -9.21
CA ALA A 110 3.89 -11.21 -10.02
C ALA A 110 4.19 -11.54 -11.49
N LEU A 111 5.25 -10.95 -12.07
CA LEU A 111 5.68 -11.25 -13.43
C LEU A 111 6.14 -12.71 -13.57
N MET A 112 6.98 -13.20 -12.65
CA MET A 112 7.43 -14.58 -12.67
C MET A 112 6.28 -15.58 -12.51
N SER A 113 5.31 -15.27 -11.65
CA SER A 113 4.08 -16.05 -11.50
C SER A 113 3.22 -16.02 -12.78
N SER A 114 3.07 -14.86 -13.40
CA SER A 114 2.32 -14.69 -14.64
C SER A 114 2.94 -15.47 -15.81
N ILE A 115 4.27 -15.52 -15.88
CA ILE A 115 4.98 -16.32 -16.88
C ILE A 115 4.69 -17.82 -16.67
N LYS A 116 4.77 -18.31 -15.43
CA LYS A 116 4.45 -19.72 -15.12
C LYS A 116 3.03 -20.10 -15.51
N ILE A 117 2.06 -19.20 -15.25
CA ILE A 117 0.66 -19.40 -15.65
C ILE A 117 0.53 -19.41 -17.18
N ALA A 118 1.20 -18.49 -17.88
CA ALA A 118 1.15 -18.41 -19.34
C ALA A 118 1.79 -19.63 -20.03
N GLU A 119 2.83 -20.20 -19.43
CA GLU A 119 3.48 -21.45 -19.91
C GLU A 119 2.69 -22.73 -19.59
N GLY A 120 1.59 -22.61 -18.81
CA GLY A 120 0.80 -23.77 -18.38
C GLY A 120 1.45 -24.60 -17.25
N ASN A 121 2.46 -24.04 -16.58
CA ASN A 121 3.17 -24.68 -15.48
C ASN A 121 2.51 -24.45 -14.10
N ASP A 122 1.36 -23.78 -14.07
CA ASP A 122 0.55 -23.55 -12.86
C ASP A 122 -0.81 -24.21 -13.05
N GLU A 123 -1.02 -25.35 -12.38
CA GLU A 123 -2.27 -26.11 -12.48
C GLU A 123 -3.44 -25.46 -11.69
N GLN A 124 -3.14 -24.53 -10.80
CA GLN A 124 -4.14 -23.95 -9.89
C GLN A 124 -4.75 -22.65 -10.43
N ARG A 125 -4.04 -21.91 -11.29
CA ARG A 125 -4.45 -20.58 -11.75
C ARG A 125 -4.57 -20.54 -13.27
N ALA A 126 -5.69 -19.99 -13.74
CA ALA A 126 -5.94 -19.80 -15.17
C ALA A 126 -5.34 -18.48 -15.68
N ALA A 127 -5.07 -18.38 -16.98
CA ALA A 127 -4.53 -17.16 -17.62
C ALA A 127 -5.36 -15.89 -17.34
N GLY A 128 -6.66 -16.02 -17.11
CA GLY A 128 -7.54 -14.93 -16.70
C GLY A 128 -7.21 -14.27 -15.35
N SER A 129 -6.40 -14.92 -14.48
CA SER A 129 -5.96 -14.35 -13.20
C SER A 129 -4.75 -13.42 -13.33
N ILE A 130 -4.04 -13.41 -14.46
CA ILE A 130 -2.83 -12.59 -14.66
C ILE A 130 -3.09 -11.09 -14.44
N PRO A 131 -4.16 -10.48 -14.99
CA PRO A 131 -4.42 -9.05 -14.75
C PRO A 131 -4.60 -8.70 -13.28
N SER A 132 -5.28 -9.55 -12.51
CA SER A 132 -5.46 -9.34 -11.06
C SER A 132 -4.13 -9.43 -10.32
N ILE A 133 -3.30 -10.44 -10.60
CA ILE A 133 -1.98 -10.63 -9.97
C ILE A 133 -1.08 -9.41 -10.20
N LEU A 134 -1.06 -8.87 -11.43
CA LEU A 134 -0.27 -7.68 -11.74
C LEU A 134 -0.85 -6.41 -11.11
N SER A 135 -2.18 -6.27 -11.09
CA SER A 135 -2.85 -5.14 -10.45
C SER A 135 -2.57 -5.10 -8.95
N ASP A 136 -2.63 -6.25 -8.26
CA ASP A 136 -2.36 -6.35 -6.83
C ASP A 136 -0.90 -6.00 -6.51
N ALA A 137 0.04 -6.42 -7.38
CA ALA A 137 1.45 -6.08 -7.22
C ALA A 137 1.74 -4.59 -7.41
N LEU A 138 1.03 -3.93 -8.34
CA LEU A 138 1.15 -2.50 -8.59
C LEU A 138 0.47 -1.64 -7.52
N ALA A 139 -0.46 -2.22 -6.74
CA ALA A 139 -1.16 -1.54 -5.65
C ALA A 139 -0.36 -1.53 -4.33
N VAL A 140 0.83 -2.11 -4.27
CA VAL A 140 1.66 -2.09 -3.07
C VAL A 140 2.12 -0.67 -2.77
N SER A 141 1.67 -0.12 -1.65
CA SER A 141 2.05 1.20 -1.15
C SER A 141 2.05 1.19 0.37
N PHE A 142 2.97 1.92 0.98
CA PHE A 142 3.03 2.14 2.43
C PHE A 142 2.13 3.30 2.88
N ASP A 143 1.39 3.87 1.93
CA ASP A 143 0.43 4.90 2.24
C ASP A 143 -0.76 4.29 3.00
N ASN A 144 -0.78 4.53 4.31
CA ASN A 144 -1.87 4.14 5.21
C ASN A 144 -3.07 5.11 5.15
N HIS A 145 -3.02 6.12 4.28
CA HIS A 145 -4.10 7.10 4.13
C HIS A 145 -5.30 6.49 3.41
N ILE A 146 -5.87 5.44 4.00
CA ILE A 146 -7.19 4.93 3.61
C ILE A 146 -8.24 5.81 4.30
N GLY A 147 -8.56 6.94 3.70
CA GLY A 147 -9.52 7.90 4.24
C GLY A 147 -8.86 9.11 4.91
N HIS A 148 -9.68 10.03 5.40
CA HIS A 148 -9.21 11.20 6.14
C HIS A 148 -9.17 10.90 7.64
N ASP A 149 -8.05 11.18 8.31
CA ASP A 149 -8.04 11.23 9.77
C ASP A 149 -8.91 12.40 10.24
N TYR A 150 -9.92 12.09 11.06
CA TYR A 150 -10.90 13.12 11.46
C TYR A 150 -10.27 14.22 12.33
N LEU A 151 -9.24 13.92 13.07
CA LEU A 151 -8.60 14.87 14.00
C LEU A 151 -7.38 15.56 13.37
N GLU A 152 -6.57 14.83 12.60
CA GLU A 152 -5.33 15.35 12.02
C GLU A 152 -5.57 16.11 10.72
N ASP A 153 -6.50 15.64 9.85
CA ASP A 153 -6.76 16.24 8.53
C ASP A 153 -7.87 17.31 8.57
N TYR A 154 -8.04 18.03 9.68
CA TYR A 154 -9.13 18.99 9.83
C TYR A 154 -9.01 20.18 8.87
N GLU A 155 -7.79 20.64 8.56
CA GLU A 155 -7.55 21.76 7.63
C GLU A 155 -7.88 21.36 6.20
N GLU A 156 -7.39 20.21 5.73
CA GLU A 156 -7.67 19.68 4.39
C GLU A 156 -9.17 19.45 4.18
N ARG A 157 -9.83 18.93 5.21
CA ARG A 157 -11.27 18.72 5.23
C ARG A 157 -12.05 20.04 5.20
N TYR A 158 -11.59 21.05 5.95
CA TYR A 158 -12.17 22.38 5.92
C TYR A 158 -12.07 23.00 4.53
N GLU A 159 -10.92 22.93 3.87
CA GLU A 159 -10.70 23.38 2.50
C GLU A 159 -11.59 22.62 1.50
N PHE A 160 -11.69 21.30 1.64
CA PHE A 160 -12.54 20.47 0.79
C PHE A 160 -14.02 20.88 0.87
N TYR A 161 -14.55 21.12 2.07
CA TYR A 161 -15.95 21.54 2.25
C TYR A 161 -16.21 22.99 1.87
N HIS A 162 -15.20 23.85 1.87
CA HIS A 162 -15.34 25.26 1.51
C HIS A 162 -14.83 25.55 0.09
N ARG A 163 -14.35 24.55 -0.61
CA ARG A 163 -13.93 24.68 -2.00
C ARG A 163 -15.13 25.07 -2.85
N THR A 164 -15.03 26.21 -3.54
CA THR A 164 -16.01 26.63 -4.54
C THR A 164 -15.89 25.72 -5.76
N GLU A 165 -16.85 24.83 -5.95
CA GLU A 165 -16.90 24.01 -7.16
C GLU A 165 -17.37 24.85 -8.34
N ASP A 166 -16.73 24.64 -9.50
CA ASP A 166 -17.21 25.22 -10.76
C ASP A 166 -18.56 24.60 -11.11
N LYS A 167 -19.57 25.47 -11.28
CA LYS A 167 -20.93 25.07 -11.63
C LYS A 167 -21.25 25.47 -13.06
N ILE A 168 -22.07 24.66 -13.70
CA ILE A 168 -22.61 24.95 -15.02
C ILE A 168 -23.92 25.80 -14.79
N PRO A 169 -23.94 27.07 -15.16
CA PRO A 169 -25.11 27.92 -14.93
C PRO A 169 -26.28 27.48 -15.81
N PHE A 170 -27.49 27.70 -15.33
CA PHE A 170 -28.68 27.58 -16.16
C PHE A 170 -28.84 28.83 -17.03
N ASP A 171 -29.51 28.69 -18.15
CA ASP A 171 -29.97 29.84 -18.98
C ASP A 171 -30.99 30.73 -18.23
N LEU A 172 -31.73 30.16 -17.30
CA LEU A 172 -32.73 30.88 -16.48
C LEU A 172 -32.11 31.34 -15.15
N GLU A 173 -31.97 32.63 -14.96
CA GLU A 173 -31.43 33.24 -13.73
C GLU A 173 -32.10 32.75 -12.44
N PHE A 174 -33.40 32.47 -12.50
CA PHE A 174 -34.16 31.97 -11.35
C PHE A 174 -33.60 30.67 -10.81
N PHE A 175 -33.21 29.74 -11.69
CA PHE A 175 -32.58 28.47 -11.27
C PHE A 175 -31.17 28.69 -10.76
N ASN A 176 -30.40 29.59 -11.34
CA ASN A 176 -29.06 29.94 -10.84
C ASN A 176 -29.13 30.50 -9.42
N LYS A 177 -30.15 31.28 -9.13
CA LYS A 177 -30.36 31.84 -7.79
C LYS A 177 -30.71 30.77 -6.75
N ILE A 178 -31.56 29.79 -7.10
CA ILE A 178 -31.94 28.68 -6.21
C ILE A 178 -30.78 27.72 -5.99
N THR A 179 -30.03 27.39 -7.04
CA THR A 179 -28.92 26.43 -7.00
C THR A 179 -27.58 27.06 -6.59
N LYS A 180 -27.58 28.37 -6.28
CA LYS A 180 -26.37 29.13 -5.95
C LYS A 180 -25.28 29.01 -7.03
N GLY A 181 -25.67 29.27 -8.27
CA GLY A 181 -24.73 29.38 -9.40
C GLY A 181 -24.85 28.31 -10.48
N GLY A 182 -25.69 27.30 -10.34
CA GLY A 182 -25.88 26.28 -11.38
C GLY A 182 -25.78 24.86 -10.88
N LEU A 183 -25.53 23.93 -11.80
CA LEU A 183 -25.33 22.51 -11.53
C LEU A 183 -23.86 22.20 -11.24
N PRO A 184 -23.53 21.52 -10.13
CA PRO A 184 -22.17 21.10 -9.88
C PRO A 184 -21.72 20.02 -10.87
N ASN A 185 -20.44 20.03 -11.22
CA ASN A 185 -19.85 19.03 -12.10
C ASN A 185 -19.88 17.64 -11.44
N LYS A 186 -19.91 16.58 -12.27
CA LYS A 186 -19.87 15.17 -11.83
C LYS A 186 -21.02 14.76 -10.91
N THR A 187 -22.18 15.42 -10.98
CA THR A 187 -23.38 15.07 -10.21
C THR A 187 -24.50 14.55 -11.11
N LEU A 188 -25.31 13.64 -10.58
CA LEU A 188 -26.53 13.19 -11.23
C LEU A 188 -27.67 14.16 -10.89
N ASN A 189 -28.18 14.84 -11.92
CA ASN A 189 -29.30 15.78 -11.76
C ASN A 189 -30.53 15.19 -12.43
N ILE A 190 -31.67 15.17 -11.71
CA ILE A 190 -32.92 14.58 -12.18
C ILE A 190 -34.00 15.68 -12.21
N ALA A 191 -34.52 15.98 -13.40
CA ALA A 191 -35.63 16.87 -13.57
C ALA A 191 -36.94 16.09 -13.59
N LEU A 192 -37.82 16.34 -12.61
CA LEU A 192 -39.14 15.73 -12.52
C LEU A 192 -40.20 16.75 -12.92
N ALA A 193 -41.02 16.40 -13.91
CA ALA A 193 -42.13 17.20 -14.36
C ALA A 193 -43.19 16.31 -15.03
N GLY A 194 -44.43 16.73 -15.00
CA GLY A 194 -45.54 16.09 -15.71
C GLY A 194 -45.38 16.09 -17.24
N THR A 195 -46.28 15.41 -17.92
CA THR A 195 -46.33 15.42 -19.39
C THR A 195 -46.76 16.79 -19.93
N GLY A 196 -46.09 17.29 -20.96
CA GLY A 196 -46.49 18.54 -21.63
C GLY A 196 -46.02 19.84 -20.95
N VAL A 197 -45.33 19.82 -19.82
CA VAL A 197 -44.88 21.04 -19.09
C VAL A 197 -43.54 21.61 -19.55
N GLY A 198 -42.98 21.14 -20.65
CA GLY A 198 -41.74 21.68 -21.21
C GLY A 198 -40.44 21.09 -20.69
N LYS A 199 -40.49 19.92 -20.05
CA LYS A 199 -39.30 19.22 -19.53
C LYS A 199 -38.18 19.07 -20.56
N SER A 200 -38.53 18.68 -21.80
CA SER A 200 -37.58 18.49 -22.88
C SER A 200 -36.94 19.82 -23.33
N LEU A 201 -37.69 20.93 -23.32
CA LEU A 201 -37.14 22.25 -23.61
C LEU A 201 -36.19 22.73 -22.54
N PHE A 202 -36.50 22.47 -21.27
CA PHE A 202 -35.59 22.75 -20.16
C PHE A 202 -34.28 21.97 -20.26
N MET A 203 -34.35 20.66 -20.57
CA MET A 203 -33.17 19.84 -20.75
C MET A 203 -32.34 20.27 -21.99
N LEU A 204 -33.00 20.73 -23.04
CA LEU A 204 -32.31 21.24 -24.25
C LEU A 204 -31.55 22.54 -23.95
N SER A 205 -32.12 23.43 -23.14
CA SER A 205 -31.45 24.67 -22.68
C SER A 205 -30.17 24.35 -21.89
N LEU A 206 -30.15 23.31 -21.06
CA LEU A 206 -28.95 22.87 -20.35
C LEU A 206 -27.85 22.32 -21.25
N ILE A 207 -28.22 21.66 -22.36
CA ILE A 207 -27.25 21.11 -23.31
C ILE A 207 -26.56 22.20 -24.13
N HIS A 208 -27.25 23.32 -24.39
CA HIS A 208 -26.68 24.42 -25.17
C HIS A 208 -25.70 25.31 -24.41
N ILE A 209 -25.61 25.14 -23.11
CA ILE A 209 -24.66 25.85 -22.26
C ILE A 209 -23.33 25.10 -22.25
#